data_d0b0fc2e1ea45570c8a6a0c54079bc13
#
_entry.id   d0b0fc2e1ea45570c8a6a0c54079bc13
#
_cell.length_a   1.000
_cell.length_b   1.000
_cell.length_c   1.000
_cell.angle_alpha   90.00
_cell.angle_beta   90.00
_cell.angle_gamma   90.00
#
_symmetry.space_group_name_H-M   'P 1'
#
loop_
_entity.id
_entity.type
_entity.pdbx_description
1 polymer ?
#
loop_
_entity_poly.entity_id
_entity_poly.type
_entity_poly.pdbx_seq_one_letter_code
_entity_poly.pdbx_strand_id
1 'polypeptide(L)'
;MRINNVWAVIPAYNEEKNIVIIVKKTKKYVDNVIVVDDGSKDITKDVSEKTGAIVLRHIINLGKGAALKTGCDFAIKKGAKFIIALDADAQHNPEDIPRFIEKLNKYDIIFSYRKASSKMPLVLRFGNWFISNIVRVLYGISLNDTQCGFRAFSKNAYRKIRWNAPDYSMESEMIAKVGKQKLKYVQIPIRTIYSDKYKGTTIIDGIKIILNMFWWKLFNNR
;
A
#
# COMPACT_ATOMS: atom_id res chain seq x y z
N MET A 1 -3.02 15.76 -20.16
CA MET A 1 -4.38 15.83 -19.55
C MET A 1 -4.22 15.60 -18.06
N ARG A 2 -4.60 16.56 -17.20
CA ARG A 2 -4.47 16.40 -15.74
C ARG A 2 -5.49 15.35 -15.28
N ILE A 3 -5.03 14.30 -14.61
CA ILE A 3 -5.91 13.30 -14.01
C ILE A 3 -6.50 13.95 -12.74
N ASN A 4 -7.82 14.07 -12.70
CA ASN A 4 -8.53 14.63 -11.56
C ASN A 4 -9.14 13.52 -10.71
N ASN A 5 -9.42 13.84 -9.45
CA ASN A 5 -10.07 12.96 -8.49
C ASN A 5 -9.18 11.80 -8.02
N VAL A 6 -7.90 12.16 -7.77
CA VAL A 6 -6.88 11.29 -7.18
C VAL A 6 -6.86 11.52 -5.68
N TRP A 7 -7.04 10.46 -4.91
CA TRP A 7 -7.05 10.51 -3.45
C TRP A 7 -5.91 9.67 -2.90
N ALA A 8 -5.22 10.18 -1.88
CA ALA A 8 -4.24 9.40 -1.14
C ALA A 8 -4.86 8.81 0.12
N VAL A 9 -4.49 7.57 0.45
CA VAL A 9 -4.87 6.89 1.69
C VAL A 9 -3.62 6.47 2.43
N ILE A 10 -3.49 6.90 3.67
CA ILE A 10 -2.32 6.73 4.53
C ILE A 10 -2.77 6.06 5.82
N PRO A 11 -2.58 4.73 5.98
CA PRO A 11 -2.76 4.07 7.27
C PRO A 11 -1.65 4.51 8.22
N ALA A 12 -2.00 4.87 9.46
CA ALA A 12 -1.06 5.35 10.47
C ALA A 12 -1.33 4.71 11.84
N TYR A 13 -0.26 4.27 12.50
CA TYR A 13 -0.31 3.76 13.88
C TYR A 13 0.95 4.20 14.63
N ASN A 14 0.78 5.12 15.60
CA ASN A 14 1.88 5.72 16.37
C ASN A 14 2.95 6.36 15.46
N GLU A 15 2.51 7.26 14.57
CA GLU A 15 3.35 7.94 13.57
C GLU A 15 3.33 9.48 13.74
N GLU A 16 3.13 9.99 14.96
CA GLU A 16 3.07 11.43 15.26
C GLU A 16 4.26 12.23 14.70
N LYS A 17 5.44 11.59 14.62
CA LYS A 17 6.69 12.23 14.16
C LYS A 17 6.76 12.40 12.65
N ASN A 18 6.13 11.50 11.89
CA ASN A 18 6.29 11.41 10.45
C ASN A 18 5.07 11.91 9.67
N ILE A 19 3.86 11.69 10.22
CA ILE A 19 2.61 11.84 9.48
C ILE A 19 2.42 13.25 8.94
N VAL A 20 2.81 14.29 9.69
CA VAL A 20 2.64 15.70 9.27
C VAL A 20 3.42 15.99 7.99
N ILE A 21 4.67 15.51 7.91
CA ILE A 21 5.53 15.73 6.74
C ILE A 21 4.98 14.98 5.54
N ILE A 22 4.57 13.71 5.75
CA ILE A 22 4.02 12.87 4.69
C ILE A 22 2.74 13.48 4.12
N VAL A 23 1.80 13.87 4.96
CA VAL A 23 0.54 14.51 4.52
C VAL A 23 0.82 15.79 3.75
N LYS A 24 1.65 16.71 4.30
CA LYS A 24 1.96 17.99 3.64
C LYS A 24 2.59 17.79 2.27
N LYS A 25 3.51 16.83 2.12
CA LYS A 25 4.13 16.50 0.84
C LYS A 25 3.12 15.89 -0.14
N THR A 26 2.29 14.95 0.33
CA THR A 26 1.29 14.23 -0.48
C THR A 26 0.23 15.19 -1.03
N LYS A 27 -0.24 16.14 -0.23
CA LYS A 27 -1.25 17.15 -0.64
C LYS A 27 -0.85 18.00 -1.84
N LYS A 28 0.44 18.07 -2.18
CA LYS A 28 0.90 18.80 -3.37
C LYS A 28 0.51 18.13 -4.69
N TYR A 29 0.20 16.82 -4.65
CA TYR A 29 0.06 15.99 -5.84
C TYR A 29 -1.31 15.36 -6.01
N VAL A 30 -2.14 15.35 -4.96
CA VAL A 30 -3.47 14.70 -4.97
C VAL A 30 -4.56 15.68 -4.56
N ASP A 31 -5.80 15.37 -4.92
CA ASP A 31 -6.94 16.24 -4.62
C ASP A 31 -7.36 16.15 -3.13
N ASN A 32 -7.24 14.98 -2.53
CA ASN A 32 -7.57 14.73 -1.13
C ASN A 32 -6.60 13.73 -0.49
N VAL A 33 -6.35 13.91 0.81
CA VAL A 33 -5.57 12.97 1.62
C VAL A 33 -6.43 12.49 2.77
N ILE A 34 -6.52 11.17 2.91
CA ILE A 34 -7.15 10.49 4.03
C ILE A 34 -6.03 9.88 4.88
N VAL A 35 -6.02 10.17 6.17
CA VAL A 35 -5.25 9.46 7.17
C VAL A 35 -6.20 8.55 7.93
N VAL A 36 -5.88 7.28 8.04
CA VAL A 36 -6.61 6.35 8.89
C VAL A 36 -5.75 6.04 10.11
N ASP A 37 -6.07 6.67 11.22
CA ASP A 37 -5.45 6.41 12.52
C ASP A 37 -5.97 5.08 13.07
N ASP A 38 -5.12 4.06 13.05
CA ASP A 38 -5.47 2.70 13.43
C ASP A 38 -5.36 2.48 14.95
N GLY A 39 -6.03 3.34 15.73
CA GLY A 39 -6.08 3.24 17.18
C GLY A 39 -4.76 3.65 17.86
N SER A 40 -4.07 4.68 17.37
CA SER A 40 -2.83 5.19 17.97
C SER A 40 -3.00 5.59 19.42
N LYS A 41 -1.92 5.39 20.18
CA LYS A 41 -1.81 5.77 21.60
C LYS A 41 -1.10 7.12 21.79
N ASP A 42 -0.47 7.63 20.73
CA ASP A 42 0.17 8.94 20.66
C ASP A 42 -0.76 9.99 20.04
N ILE A 43 -0.23 11.15 19.74
CA ILE A 43 -1.00 12.27 19.16
C ILE A 43 -1.13 12.22 17.63
N THR A 44 -0.92 11.04 16.99
CA THR A 44 -1.00 10.85 15.53
C THR A 44 -2.27 11.45 14.94
N LYS A 45 -3.45 11.17 15.55
CA LYS A 45 -4.74 11.72 15.11
C LYS A 45 -4.72 13.25 15.09
N ASP A 46 -4.38 13.85 16.24
CA ASP A 46 -4.51 15.31 16.43
C ASP A 46 -3.57 16.09 15.50
N VAL A 47 -2.35 15.59 15.31
CA VAL A 47 -1.40 16.23 14.38
C VAL A 47 -1.80 16.01 12.91
N SER A 48 -2.47 14.90 12.60
CA SER A 48 -3.01 14.65 11.24
C SER A 48 -4.14 15.61 10.90
N GLU A 49 -5.09 15.83 11.82
CA GLU A 49 -6.19 16.79 11.65
C GLU A 49 -5.69 18.21 11.38
N LYS A 50 -4.64 18.64 12.10
CA LYS A 50 -4.00 19.96 11.91
C LYS A 50 -3.37 20.15 10.53
N THR A 51 -3.12 19.09 9.78
CA THR A 51 -2.64 19.19 8.39
C THR A 51 -3.75 19.50 7.39
N GLY A 52 -5.01 19.44 7.81
CA GLY A 52 -6.18 19.51 6.94
C GLY A 52 -6.39 18.25 6.11
N ALA A 53 -5.89 17.10 6.55
CA ALA A 53 -6.27 15.79 6.03
C ALA A 53 -7.67 15.38 6.54
N ILE A 54 -8.33 14.51 5.79
CA ILE A 54 -9.52 13.81 6.29
C ILE A 54 -9.01 12.70 7.22
N VAL A 55 -9.37 12.74 8.50
CA VAL A 55 -8.92 11.74 9.46
C VAL A 55 -10.07 10.80 9.81
N LEU A 56 -9.85 9.51 9.61
CA LEU A 56 -10.69 8.43 10.12
C LEU A 56 -9.94 7.75 11.27
N ARG A 57 -10.65 7.30 12.29
CA ARG A 57 -10.03 6.66 13.45
C ARG A 57 -10.71 5.33 13.78
N HIS A 58 -9.90 4.29 13.98
CA HIS A 58 -10.34 3.05 14.62
C HIS A 58 -10.23 3.19 16.16
N ILE A 59 -11.17 2.58 16.88
CA ILE A 59 -11.16 2.60 18.36
C ILE A 59 -9.96 1.79 18.88
N ILE A 60 -9.60 0.70 18.22
CA ILE A 60 -8.47 -0.18 18.52
C ILE A 60 -7.66 -0.42 17.25
N ASN A 61 -6.43 -0.90 17.40
CA ASN A 61 -5.61 -1.31 16.26
C ASN A 61 -6.23 -2.55 15.61
N LEU A 62 -6.65 -2.41 14.35
CA LEU A 62 -7.22 -3.48 13.52
C LEU A 62 -6.24 -4.01 12.48
N GLY A 63 -5.09 -3.38 12.35
CA GLY A 63 -4.02 -3.71 11.42
C GLY A 63 -4.01 -2.87 10.14
N LYS A 64 -2.83 -2.79 9.53
CA LYS A 64 -2.56 -1.96 8.33
C LYS A 64 -3.55 -2.21 7.19
N GLY A 65 -3.86 -3.49 6.93
CA GLY A 65 -4.80 -3.88 5.87
C GLY A 65 -6.21 -3.37 6.13
N ALA A 66 -6.68 -3.46 7.38
CA ALA A 66 -7.98 -2.95 7.79
C ALA A 66 -8.04 -1.42 7.67
N ALA A 67 -7.01 -0.72 8.14
CA ALA A 67 -6.92 0.73 8.07
C ALA A 67 -6.92 1.22 6.61
N LEU A 68 -6.08 0.63 5.76
CA LEU A 68 -6.03 0.99 4.35
C LEU A 68 -7.38 0.74 3.66
N LYS A 69 -8.05 -0.39 3.96
CA LYS A 69 -9.37 -0.72 3.42
C LYS A 69 -10.43 0.31 3.84
N THR A 70 -10.46 0.70 5.11
CA THR A 70 -11.37 1.73 5.63
C THR A 70 -11.21 3.04 4.86
N GLY A 71 -9.97 3.50 4.65
CA GLY A 71 -9.69 4.71 3.90
C GLY A 71 -10.06 4.60 2.41
N CYS A 72 -9.77 3.46 1.78
CA CYS A 72 -10.13 3.23 0.38
C CYS A 72 -11.65 3.17 0.17
N ASP A 73 -12.38 2.45 1.02
CA ASP A 73 -13.85 2.37 0.96
C ASP A 73 -14.47 3.77 1.12
N PHE A 74 -13.95 4.57 2.07
CA PHE A 74 -14.40 5.94 2.25
C PHE A 74 -14.10 6.82 1.03
N ALA A 75 -12.87 6.76 0.48
CA ALA A 75 -12.48 7.51 -0.70
C ALA A 75 -13.41 7.20 -1.90
N ILE A 76 -13.68 5.92 -2.16
CA ILE A 76 -14.56 5.48 -3.24
C ILE A 76 -16.00 5.95 -3.02
N LYS A 77 -16.52 5.90 -1.79
CA LYS A 77 -17.85 6.41 -1.42
C LYS A 77 -17.95 7.93 -1.64
N LYS A 78 -16.86 8.66 -1.43
CA LYS A 78 -16.77 10.12 -1.66
C LYS A 78 -16.44 10.49 -3.10
N GLY A 79 -16.34 9.53 -4.01
CA GLY A 79 -16.23 9.77 -5.46
C GLY A 79 -14.80 9.69 -6.01
N ALA A 80 -13.81 9.21 -5.26
CA ALA A 80 -12.46 9.00 -5.78
C ALA A 80 -12.49 8.13 -7.05
N LYS A 81 -11.78 8.56 -8.08
CA LYS A 81 -11.57 7.77 -9.31
C LYS A 81 -10.30 6.92 -9.22
N PHE A 82 -9.31 7.45 -8.55
CA PHE A 82 -8.00 6.82 -8.35
C PHE A 82 -7.56 6.96 -6.91
N ILE A 83 -6.92 5.92 -6.42
CA ILE A 83 -6.37 5.87 -5.07
C ILE A 83 -4.87 5.66 -5.16
N ILE A 84 -4.14 6.39 -4.32
CA ILE A 84 -2.73 6.20 -4.03
C ILE A 84 -2.62 5.77 -2.58
N ALA A 85 -2.11 4.56 -2.35
CA ALA A 85 -1.77 4.06 -1.02
C ALA A 85 -0.29 4.31 -0.74
N LEU A 86 0.04 4.84 0.43
CA LEU A 86 1.42 5.01 0.89
C LEU A 86 1.50 4.91 2.41
N ASP A 87 2.66 4.48 2.92
CA ASP A 87 2.87 4.26 4.34
C ASP A 87 3.18 5.58 5.08
N ALA A 88 2.87 5.66 6.37
CA ALA A 88 3.08 6.84 7.21
C ALA A 88 4.49 6.97 7.78
N ASP A 89 5.36 5.96 7.61
CA ASP A 89 6.67 5.82 8.26
C ASP A 89 7.82 6.61 7.59
N ALA A 90 7.49 7.44 6.59
CA ALA A 90 8.43 8.25 5.81
C ALA A 90 9.46 7.45 4.97
N GLN A 91 9.30 6.12 4.82
CA GLN A 91 10.17 5.34 3.94
C GLN A 91 9.87 5.58 2.45
N HIS A 92 8.68 6.03 2.11
CA HIS A 92 8.26 6.38 0.76
C HIS A 92 8.35 7.90 0.54
N ASN A 93 8.89 8.31 -0.62
CA ASN A 93 8.91 9.73 -0.97
C ASN A 93 7.64 10.10 -1.75
N PRO A 94 6.75 10.97 -1.21
CA PRO A 94 5.57 11.42 -1.94
C PRO A 94 5.87 12.14 -3.26
N GLU A 95 7.09 12.60 -3.49
CA GLU A 95 7.53 13.20 -4.77
C GLU A 95 7.51 12.22 -5.95
N ASP A 96 7.41 10.91 -5.68
CA ASP A 96 7.20 9.90 -6.72
C ASP A 96 5.73 9.83 -7.19
N ILE A 97 4.75 10.42 -6.49
CA ILE A 97 3.32 10.38 -6.82
C ILE A 97 3.02 10.76 -8.29
N PRO A 98 3.59 11.82 -8.87
CA PRO A 98 3.33 12.16 -10.27
C PRO A 98 3.59 11.02 -11.24
N ARG A 99 4.61 10.20 -10.99
CA ARG A 99 4.96 9.03 -11.82
C ARG A 99 3.90 7.93 -11.78
N PHE A 100 3.20 7.78 -10.63
CA PHE A 100 2.05 6.88 -10.54
C PHE A 100 0.87 7.45 -11.33
N ILE A 101 0.58 8.75 -11.14
CA ILE A 101 -0.55 9.42 -11.81
C ILE A 101 -0.45 9.30 -13.33
N GLU A 102 0.73 9.47 -13.91
CA GLU A 102 0.96 9.32 -15.36
C GLU A 102 0.55 7.94 -15.91
N LYS A 103 0.63 6.90 -15.10
CA LYS A 103 0.34 5.52 -15.51
C LYS A 103 -1.13 5.12 -15.31
N LEU A 104 -1.89 5.84 -14.45
CA LEU A 104 -3.26 5.47 -14.08
C LEU A 104 -4.26 5.44 -15.24
N ASN A 105 -3.98 6.16 -16.35
CA ASN A 105 -4.84 6.10 -17.54
C ASN A 105 -4.64 4.84 -18.39
N LYS A 106 -3.51 4.15 -18.23
CA LYS A 106 -3.12 2.99 -19.07
C LYS A 106 -3.19 1.66 -18.33
N TYR A 107 -3.08 1.70 -17.00
CA TYR A 107 -2.99 0.52 -16.15
C TYR A 107 -4.03 0.57 -15.04
N ASP A 108 -4.54 -0.60 -14.68
CA ASP A 108 -5.53 -0.76 -13.61
C ASP A 108 -4.90 -0.56 -12.23
N ILE A 109 -3.64 -1.02 -12.09
CA ILE A 109 -2.85 -0.92 -10.86
C ILE A 109 -1.37 -0.66 -11.18
N ILE A 110 -0.76 0.19 -10.37
CA ILE A 110 0.67 0.49 -10.40
C ILE A 110 1.28 0.00 -9.10
N PHE A 111 2.21 -0.93 -9.20
CA PHE A 111 3.05 -1.36 -8.10
C PHE A 111 4.33 -0.54 -8.07
N SER A 112 4.89 -0.35 -6.91
CA SER A 112 6.26 0.13 -6.81
C SER A 112 7.19 -0.98 -6.34
N TYR A 113 8.48 -0.80 -6.58
CA TYR A 113 9.51 -1.65 -6.03
C TYR A 113 10.70 -0.83 -5.55
N ARG A 114 11.27 -1.25 -4.45
CA ARG A 114 12.49 -0.67 -3.90
C ARG A 114 13.68 -1.15 -4.74
N LYS A 115 14.47 -0.23 -5.26
CA LYS A 115 15.74 -0.63 -5.90
C LYS A 115 16.60 -1.32 -4.84
N ALA A 116 17.16 -2.46 -5.19
CA ALA A 116 18.08 -3.17 -4.31
C ALA A 116 19.20 -2.22 -3.86
N SER A 117 19.30 -2.01 -2.57
CA SER A 117 20.34 -1.21 -1.94
C SER A 117 21.28 -2.17 -1.21
N SER A 118 22.58 -1.83 -1.16
CA SER A 118 23.56 -2.54 -0.33
C SER A 118 23.20 -2.55 1.15
N LYS A 119 22.32 -1.64 1.58
CA LYS A 119 21.80 -1.53 2.94
C LYS A 119 20.69 -2.53 3.28
N MET A 120 20.13 -3.24 2.28
CA MET A 120 19.07 -4.22 2.54
C MET A 120 19.67 -5.55 3.00
N PRO A 121 19.32 -6.07 4.20
CA PRO A 121 19.80 -7.35 4.70
C PRO A 121 19.57 -8.50 3.70
N LEU A 122 20.54 -9.40 3.55
CA LEU A 122 20.48 -10.53 2.60
C LEU A 122 19.27 -11.42 2.83
N VAL A 123 18.90 -11.64 4.10
CA VAL A 123 17.72 -12.45 4.47
C VAL A 123 16.43 -11.85 3.91
N LEU A 124 16.29 -10.53 3.97
CA LEU A 124 15.10 -9.84 3.41
C LEU A 124 15.10 -9.85 1.88
N ARG A 125 16.28 -9.77 1.25
CA ARG A 125 16.40 -9.91 -0.21
C ARG A 125 16.00 -11.30 -0.66
N PHE A 126 16.47 -12.33 0.03
CA PHE A 126 16.09 -13.72 -0.26
C PHE A 126 14.60 -13.95 -0.03
N GLY A 127 14.06 -13.50 1.10
CA GLY A 127 12.62 -13.61 1.41
C GLY A 127 11.74 -12.95 0.34
N ASN A 128 12.07 -11.72 -0.06
CA ASN A 128 11.31 -11.03 -1.11
C ASN A 128 11.44 -11.75 -2.48
N TRP A 129 12.63 -12.21 -2.85
CA TRP A 129 12.84 -13.01 -4.06
C TRP A 129 12.00 -14.30 -4.04
N PHE A 130 12.00 -15.00 -2.91
CA PHE A 130 11.26 -16.25 -2.76
C PHE A 130 9.75 -16.04 -2.88
N ILE A 131 9.19 -15.04 -2.17
CA ILE A 131 7.78 -14.67 -2.26
C ILE A 131 7.41 -14.24 -3.70
N SER A 132 8.25 -13.45 -4.36
CA SER A 132 8.04 -13.01 -5.74
C SER A 132 7.98 -14.18 -6.73
N ASN A 133 8.82 -15.21 -6.54
CA ASN A 133 8.78 -16.42 -7.36
C ASN A 133 7.49 -17.25 -7.12
N ILE A 134 7.06 -17.39 -5.86
CA ILE A 134 5.79 -18.05 -5.53
C ILE A 134 4.62 -17.30 -6.22
N VAL A 135 4.57 -15.99 -6.12
CA VAL A 135 3.55 -15.16 -6.78
C VAL A 135 3.54 -15.38 -8.29
N ARG A 136 4.72 -15.44 -8.91
CA ARG A 136 4.84 -15.68 -10.35
C ARG A 136 4.28 -17.04 -10.76
N VAL A 137 4.62 -18.09 -10.01
CA VAL A 137 4.17 -19.46 -10.30
C VAL A 137 2.67 -19.62 -10.05
N LEU A 138 2.16 -19.13 -8.91
CA LEU A 138 0.76 -19.33 -8.52
C LEU A 138 -0.22 -18.43 -9.28
N TYR A 139 0.17 -17.18 -9.57
CA TYR A 139 -0.74 -16.15 -10.07
C TYR A 139 -0.35 -15.54 -11.42
N GLY A 140 0.79 -15.94 -11.99
CA GLY A 140 1.26 -15.44 -13.29
C GLY A 140 1.70 -13.97 -13.26
N ILE A 141 1.99 -13.41 -12.07
CA ILE A 141 2.41 -12.01 -11.90
C ILE A 141 3.91 -11.96 -11.56
N SER A 142 4.66 -11.20 -12.34
CA SER A 142 6.08 -10.98 -12.08
C SER A 142 6.27 -9.61 -11.44
N LEU A 143 6.66 -9.60 -10.14
CA LEU A 143 6.95 -8.39 -9.38
C LEU A 143 8.35 -8.45 -8.79
N ASN A 144 9.04 -7.30 -8.80
CA ASN A 144 10.36 -7.13 -8.20
C ASN A 144 10.30 -6.98 -6.67
N ASP A 145 9.17 -6.49 -6.15
CA ASP A 145 8.92 -6.30 -4.72
C ASP A 145 7.42 -6.45 -4.45
N THR A 146 7.05 -7.52 -3.75
CA THR A 146 5.66 -7.83 -3.44
C THR A 146 5.15 -7.13 -2.18
N GLN A 147 6.07 -6.64 -1.34
CA GLN A 147 5.76 -6.09 -0.01
C GLN A 147 5.85 -4.55 0.05
N CYS A 148 6.03 -3.89 -1.09
CA CYS A 148 6.05 -2.44 -1.13
C CYS A 148 4.62 -1.89 -1.03
N GLY A 149 4.34 -1.09 0.02
CA GLY A 149 3.02 -0.52 0.29
C GLY A 149 2.64 0.66 -0.62
N PHE A 150 3.61 1.28 -1.29
CA PHE A 150 3.34 2.41 -2.18
C PHE A 150 2.76 1.93 -3.51
N ARG A 151 1.45 2.12 -3.70
CA ARG A 151 0.69 1.60 -4.84
C ARG A 151 -0.33 2.62 -5.31
N ALA A 152 -0.75 2.50 -6.58
CA ALA A 152 -1.87 3.26 -7.09
C ALA A 152 -2.80 2.35 -7.88
N PHE A 153 -4.10 2.61 -7.83
CA PHE A 153 -5.10 1.82 -8.53
C PHE A 153 -6.36 2.63 -8.83
N SER A 154 -7.05 2.24 -9.88
CA SER A 154 -8.33 2.83 -10.24
C SER A 154 -9.45 2.33 -9.31
N LYS A 155 -10.55 3.09 -9.23
CA LYS A 155 -11.79 2.66 -8.55
C LYS A 155 -12.27 1.28 -9.01
N ASN A 156 -12.21 1.01 -10.32
CA ASN A 156 -12.64 -0.26 -10.89
C ASN A 156 -11.70 -1.41 -10.49
N ALA A 157 -10.39 -1.16 -10.49
CA ALA A 157 -9.42 -2.11 -9.99
C ALA A 157 -9.64 -2.38 -8.50
N TYR A 158 -9.83 -1.34 -7.67
CA TYR A 158 -10.08 -1.51 -6.25
C TYR A 158 -11.26 -2.44 -5.96
N ARG A 159 -12.38 -2.28 -6.65
CA ARG A 159 -13.54 -3.16 -6.49
C ARG A 159 -13.23 -4.63 -6.74
N LYS A 160 -12.30 -4.93 -7.66
CA LYS A 160 -11.88 -6.30 -8.01
C LYS A 160 -10.82 -6.86 -7.04
N ILE A 161 -9.95 -6.00 -6.53
CA ILE A 161 -8.83 -6.39 -5.65
C ILE A 161 -9.10 -6.17 -4.16
N ARG A 162 -10.27 -5.66 -3.77
CA ARG A 162 -10.61 -5.36 -2.38
C ARG A 162 -10.35 -6.59 -1.50
N TRP A 163 -9.46 -6.42 -0.54
CA TRP A 163 -8.90 -7.49 0.29
C TRP A 163 -9.70 -7.70 1.58
N ASN A 164 -9.48 -8.84 2.22
CA ASN A 164 -10.07 -9.20 3.51
C ASN A 164 -9.03 -9.25 4.63
N ALA A 165 -7.75 -9.52 4.29
CA ALA A 165 -6.68 -9.59 5.27
C ALA A 165 -6.54 -8.26 6.02
N PRO A 166 -6.56 -8.26 7.36
CA PRO A 166 -6.45 -7.04 8.16
C PRO A 166 -5.01 -6.55 8.32
N ASP A 167 -4.03 -7.43 8.11
CA ASP A 167 -2.61 -7.23 8.37
C ASP A 167 -1.79 -7.04 7.07
N TYR A 168 -0.47 -7.24 7.15
CA TYR A 168 0.46 -7.17 6.02
C TYR A 168 0.21 -8.22 4.92
N SER A 169 -0.60 -9.26 5.18
CA SER A 169 -0.96 -10.23 4.14
C SER A 169 -1.81 -9.61 3.03
N MET A 170 -2.38 -8.42 3.28
CA MET A 170 -3.21 -7.72 2.30
C MET A 170 -2.45 -7.37 1.01
N GLU A 171 -1.15 -7.06 1.09
CA GLU A 171 -0.32 -6.79 -0.10
C GLU A 171 -0.31 -8.00 -1.03
N SER A 172 -0.19 -9.18 -0.46
CA SER A 172 -0.15 -10.45 -1.18
C SER A 172 -1.52 -10.89 -1.66
N GLU A 173 -2.59 -10.67 -0.87
CA GLU A 173 -3.96 -10.91 -1.30
C GLU A 173 -4.33 -10.03 -2.50
N MET A 174 -3.95 -8.74 -2.46
CA MET A 174 -4.15 -7.82 -3.58
C MET A 174 -3.49 -8.34 -4.85
N ILE A 175 -2.21 -8.80 -4.77
CA ILE A 175 -1.47 -9.33 -5.91
C ILE A 175 -2.14 -10.61 -6.46
N ALA A 176 -2.57 -11.51 -5.58
CA ALA A 176 -3.28 -12.72 -5.98
C ALA A 176 -4.55 -12.39 -6.76
N LYS A 177 -5.32 -11.39 -6.31
CA LYS A 177 -6.54 -10.93 -6.99
C LYS A 177 -6.23 -10.24 -8.32
N VAL A 178 -5.14 -9.47 -8.41
CA VAL A 178 -4.68 -8.88 -9.68
C VAL A 178 -4.42 -9.96 -10.72
N GLY A 179 -3.74 -11.04 -10.36
CA GLY A 179 -3.49 -12.18 -11.25
C GLY A 179 -4.77 -12.91 -11.66
N LYS A 180 -5.63 -13.24 -10.69
CA LYS A 180 -6.91 -13.90 -10.96
C LYS A 180 -7.80 -13.08 -11.91
N GLN A 181 -7.86 -11.77 -11.71
CA GLN A 181 -8.68 -10.84 -12.49
C GLN A 181 -8.01 -10.37 -13.79
N LYS A 182 -6.79 -10.83 -14.07
CA LYS A 182 -5.97 -10.43 -15.24
C LYS A 182 -5.92 -8.91 -15.44
N LEU A 183 -5.76 -8.15 -14.35
CA LEU A 183 -5.69 -6.70 -14.39
C LEU A 183 -4.39 -6.23 -15.04
N LYS A 184 -4.46 -5.15 -15.82
CA LYS A 184 -3.27 -4.52 -16.40
C LYS A 184 -2.46 -3.83 -15.32
N TYR A 185 -1.22 -4.23 -15.14
CA TYR A 185 -0.34 -3.63 -14.14
C TYR A 185 1.00 -3.18 -14.73
N VAL A 186 1.65 -2.29 -14.02
CA VAL A 186 3.02 -1.85 -14.27
C VAL A 186 3.76 -1.68 -12.96
N GLN A 187 5.08 -1.77 -13.00
CA GLN A 187 5.95 -1.52 -11.86
C GLN A 187 6.79 -0.27 -12.10
N ILE A 188 6.95 0.55 -11.07
CA ILE A 188 7.85 1.70 -11.09
C ILE A 188 8.86 1.61 -9.95
N PRO A 189 10.15 1.91 -10.21
CA PRO A 189 11.12 1.98 -9.14
C PRO A 189 10.90 3.22 -8.29
N ILE A 190 11.01 3.09 -6.98
CA ILE A 190 10.96 4.20 -6.03
C ILE A 190 12.28 4.31 -5.25
N ARG A 191 12.54 5.50 -4.73
CA ARG A 191 13.60 5.73 -3.75
C ARG A 191 13.08 5.38 -2.37
N THR A 192 13.81 4.54 -1.65
CA THR A 192 13.48 4.19 -0.26
C THR A 192 14.41 4.96 0.67
N ILE A 193 13.83 5.59 1.67
CA ILE A 193 14.54 6.24 2.74
C ILE A 193 14.64 5.22 3.88
N TYR A 194 15.81 4.62 4.06
CA TYR A 194 16.03 3.67 5.15
C TYR A 194 16.26 4.46 6.44
N SER A 195 15.37 4.34 7.40
CA SER A 195 15.59 4.80 8.78
C SER A 195 16.32 3.71 9.58
N ASP A 196 17.00 4.08 10.65
CA ASP A 196 17.78 3.16 11.50
C ASP A 196 16.92 2.08 12.17
N LYS A 197 15.62 2.25 12.23
CA LYS A 197 14.66 1.26 12.75
C LYS A 197 13.89 0.66 11.59
N TYR A 198 14.22 -0.59 11.24
CA TYR A 198 13.45 -1.36 10.26
C TYR A 198 12.05 -1.66 10.84
N LYS A 199 11.04 -1.03 10.26
CA LYS A 199 9.62 -1.34 10.47
C LYS A 199 9.11 -2.08 9.22
N GLY A 200 9.23 -3.39 9.16
CA GLY A 200 8.80 -4.16 7.98
C GLY A 200 8.38 -5.57 8.33
N THR A 201 8.01 -6.33 7.32
CA THR A 201 7.56 -7.72 7.42
C THR A 201 8.62 -8.59 8.09
N THR A 202 8.24 -9.32 9.12
CA THR A 202 9.12 -10.28 9.81
C THR A 202 9.18 -11.61 9.06
N ILE A 203 10.10 -12.52 9.46
CA ILE A 203 10.18 -13.88 8.90
C ILE A 203 8.88 -14.65 9.14
N ILE A 204 8.27 -14.48 10.32
CA ILE A 204 6.99 -15.10 10.68
C ILE A 204 5.88 -14.61 9.76
N ASP A 205 5.84 -13.29 9.48
CA ASP A 205 4.89 -12.74 8.51
C ASP A 205 5.11 -13.32 7.11
N GLY A 206 6.36 -13.51 6.70
CA GLY A 206 6.71 -14.14 5.43
C GLY A 206 6.14 -15.56 5.29
N ILE A 207 6.30 -16.39 6.32
CA ILE A 207 5.74 -17.74 6.35
C ILE A 207 4.21 -17.69 6.27
N LYS A 208 3.58 -16.83 7.06
CA LYS A 208 2.12 -16.64 7.07
C LYS A 208 1.59 -16.19 5.70
N ILE A 209 2.28 -15.28 5.04
CA ILE A 209 1.97 -14.82 3.69
C ILE A 209 1.99 -15.99 2.71
N ILE A 210 3.01 -16.84 2.75
CA ILE A 210 3.15 -17.99 1.84
C ILE A 210 2.00 -18.98 2.05
N LEU A 211 1.70 -19.33 3.30
CA LEU A 211 0.58 -20.23 3.63
C LEU A 211 -0.77 -19.66 3.13
N ASN A 212 -1.00 -18.38 3.34
CA ASN A 212 -2.19 -17.70 2.86
C ASN A 212 -2.28 -17.71 1.32
N MET A 213 -1.16 -17.55 0.60
CA MET A 213 -1.15 -17.60 -0.87
C MET A 213 -1.59 -18.97 -1.39
N PHE A 214 -1.10 -20.06 -0.81
CA PHE A 214 -1.55 -21.41 -1.17
C PHE A 214 -3.02 -21.60 -0.84
N TRP A 215 -3.47 -21.15 0.34
CA TRP A 215 -4.87 -21.22 0.74
C TRP A 215 -5.78 -20.46 -0.25
N TRP A 216 -5.43 -19.23 -0.61
CA TRP A 216 -6.20 -18.45 -1.58
C TRP A 216 -6.20 -19.06 -2.99
N LYS A 217 -5.16 -19.78 -3.38
CA LYS A 217 -5.11 -20.48 -4.67
C LYS A 217 -6.05 -21.67 -4.67
N LEU A 218 -6.10 -22.44 -3.58
CA LEU A 218 -6.86 -23.69 -3.49
C LEU A 218 -8.36 -23.45 -3.20
N PHE A 219 -8.66 -22.55 -2.27
CA PHE A 219 -10.01 -22.42 -1.71
C PHE A 219 -10.78 -21.18 -2.15
N ASN A 220 -10.14 -20.16 -2.67
CA ASN A 220 -10.79 -18.93 -3.11
C ASN A 220 -11.01 -18.91 -4.65
N ASN A 221 -11.55 -19.97 -5.20
CA ASN A 221 -11.90 -20.08 -6.62
C ASN A 221 -13.25 -19.42 -6.99
N ARG A 222 -13.82 -18.63 -6.09
CA ARG A 222 -15.04 -17.86 -6.34
C ARG A 222 -14.78 -16.37 -6.46
#